data_76ff57cd54bf680750fa31a8e2610234
#
_entry.id   76ff57cd54bf680750fa31a8e2610234
#
_cell.length_a   1.000
_cell.length_b   1.000
_cell.length_c   1.000
_cell.angle_alpha   90.00
_cell.angle_beta   90.00
_cell.angle_gamma   90.00
#
_symmetry.space_group_name_H-M   'P 1'
#
loop_
_entity.id
_entity.type
_entity.pdbx_description
1 polymer ?
#
loop_
_entity_poly.entity_id
_entity_poly.type
_entity_poly.pdbx_seq_one_letter_code
_entity_poly.pdbx_strand_id
1 'polypeptide(L)'
;MISHPKQLRLNKNKFVYDGKTKTPSIVVTDANGKVISPSNYDVSYGSGRKDAGTYNVKVTFKGNYTGTMTAKFEITKASQKLKITAPKKTIKIGSNVKIKISTNKNHGKVTYRLSNSKIAKVKNGKIKAIKKGKVKLTVTLKGTKNYNENKVTLTIKVK
;
A
#
# COMPACT_ATOMS: atom_id res chain seq x y z
N MET A 1 -27.16 11.62 -37.82
CA MET A 1 -27.37 12.40 -36.57
C MET A 1 -26.22 12.04 -35.64
N ILE A 2 -25.42 13.04 -35.23
CA ILE A 2 -24.30 12.84 -34.31
C ILE A 2 -24.90 12.66 -32.91
N SER A 3 -24.67 11.51 -32.26
CA SER A 3 -25.13 11.25 -30.91
C SER A 3 -24.01 11.61 -29.89
N HIS A 4 -24.41 12.16 -28.76
CA HIS A 4 -23.46 12.59 -27.72
C HIS A 4 -23.35 11.52 -26.64
N PRO A 5 -22.13 11.06 -26.34
CA PRO A 5 -21.88 10.20 -25.17
C PRO A 5 -22.24 10.97 -23.89
N LYS A 6 -22.90 10.30 -22.94
CA LYS A 6 -23.35 10.96 -21.69
C LYS A 6 -22.59 10.47 -20.46
N GLN A 7 -22.27 9.18 -20.37
CA GLN A 7 -21.66 8.63 -19.18
C GLN A 7 -20.55 7.63 -19.51
N LEU A 8 -19.41 7.78 -18.80
CA LEU A 8 -18.32 6.82 -18.76
C LEU A 8 -18.22 6.22 -17.36
N ARG A 9 -18.32 4.91 -17.26
CA ARG A 9 -18.14 4.16 -16.03
C ARG A 9 -17.00 3.17 -16.13
N LEU A 10 -16.24 3.00 -15.05
CA LEU A 10 -15.29 1.93 -14.88
C LEU A 10 -15.99 0.78 -14.11
N ASN A 11 -15.73 -0.46 -14.49
CA ASN A 11 -16.18 -1.63 -13.73
C ASN A 11 -15.60 -1.66 -12.30
N LYS A 12 -14.39 -1.09 -12.14
CA LYS A 12 -13.71 -0.95 -10.86
C LYS A 12 -12.80 0.28 -10.90
N ASN A 13 -12.95 1.17 -9.94
CA ASN A 13 -12.21 2.44 -9.86
C ASN A 13 -11.17 2.45 -8.72
N LYS A 14 -11.06 1.39 -7.92
CA LYS A 14 -10.11 1.29 -6.81
C LYS A 14 -9.49 -0.10 -6.72
N PHE A 15 -8.17 -0.16 -6.69
CA PHE A 15 -7.36 -1.37 -6.59
C PHE A 15 -6.39 -1.24 -5.42
N VAL A 16 -5.93 -2.37 -4.87
CA VAL A 16 -4.79 -2.40 -3.95
C VAL A 16 -3.57 -2.81 -4.76
N TYR A 17 -2.42 -2.22 -4.46
CA TYR A 17 -1.15 -2.56 -5.09
C TYR A 17 -0.83 -4.06 -4.92
N ASP A 18 -0.54 -4.72 -6.02
CA ASP A 18 -0.13 -6.13 -6.08
C ASP A 18 1.04 -6.38 -7.05
N GLY A 19 1.65 -5.29 -7.56
CA GLY A 19 2.73 -5.34 -8.53
C GLY A 19 2.30 -5.63 -9.97
N LYS A 20 1.00 -5.70 -10.26
CA LYS A 20 0.45 -5.96 -11.60
C LYS A 20 -0.16 -4.69 -12.19
N THR A 21 -0.03 -4.54 -13.51
CA THR A 21 -0.68 -3.46 -14.26
C THR A 21 -2.20 -3.55 -14.15
N LYS A 22 -2.88 -2.44 -13.89
CA LYS A 22 -4.35 -2.36 -13.81
C LYS A 22 -4.94 -1.79 -15.11
N THR A 23 -5.95 -2.46 -15.61
CA THR A 23 -6.67 -2.08 -16.83
C THR A 23 -8.16 -2.31 -16.59
N PRO A 24 -8.86 -1.39 -15.87
CA PRO A 24 -10.29 -1.53 -15.62
C PRO A 24 -11.05 -1.47 -16.95
N SER A 25 -12.05 -2.33 -17.11
CA SER A 25 -12.96 -2.25 -18.25
C SER A 25 -13.89 -1.04 -18.11
N ILE A 26 -14.37 -0.55 -19.24
CA ILE A 26 -15.23 0.62 -19.28
C ILE A 26 -16.61 0.26 -19.85
N VAL A 27 -17.60 1.04 -19.48
CA VAL A 27 -18.91 1.08 -20.12
C VAL A 27 -19.23 2.54 -20.42
N VAL A 28 -19.60 2.81 -21.67
CA VAL A 28 -20.04 4.14 -22.10
C VAL A 28 -21.48 4.08 -22.54
N THR A 29 -22.29 5.04 -22.14
CA THR A 29 -23.68 5.15 -22.55
C THR A 29 -23.97 6.50 -23.22
N ASP A 30 -24.93 6.52 -24.12
CA ASP A 30 -25.46 7.74 -24.73
C ASP A 30 -26.53 8.42 -23.82
N ALA A 31 -27.13 9.49 -24.34
CA ALA A 31 -28.14 10.27 -23.61
C ALA A 31 -29.40 9.46 -23.26
N ASN A 32 -29.70 8.39 -23.99
CA ASN A 32 -30.83 7.52 -23.78
C ASN A 32 -30.50 6.30 -22.88
N GLY A 33 -29.26 6.24 -22.34
CA GLY A 33 -28.81 5.14 -21.51
C GLY A 33 -28.39 3.88 -22.30
N LYS A 34 -28.38 3.93 -23.64
CA LYS A 34 -27.94 2.83 -24.50
C LYS A 34 -26.42 2.72 -24.46
N VAL A 35 -25.92 1.49 -24.33
CA VAL A 35 -24.47 1.21 -24.35
C VAL A 35 -23.91 1.46 -25.76
N ILE A 36 -22.86 2.28 -25.82
CA ILE A 36 -22.13 2.56 -27.05
C ILE A 36 -21.16 1.39 -27.33
N SER A 37 -21.24 0.84 -28.55
CA SER A 37 -20.35 -0.25 -28.98
C SER A 37 -18.88 0.18 -28.95
N PRO A 38 -17.93 -0.69 -28.51
CA PRO A 38 -16.50 -0.44 -28.54
C PRO A 38 -15.93 -0.05 -29.92
N SER A 39 -16.60 -0.40 -31.01
CA SER A 39 -16.21 0.03 -32.38
C SER A 39 -16.30 1.54 -32.58
N ASN A 40 -17.04 2.25 -31.75
CA ASN A 40 -17.27 3.71 -31.85
C ASN A 40 -16.36 4.56 -30.96
N TYR A 41 -15.34 3.97 -30.33
CA TYR A 41 -14.38 4.71 -29.51
C TYR A 41 -13.05 3.97 -29.39
N ASP A 42 -12.00 4.73 -29.09
CA ASP A 42 -10.69 4.23 -28.70
C ASP A 42 -10.45 4.54 -27.22
N VAL A 43 -9.79 3.60 -26.53
CA VAL A 43 -9.50 3.73 -25.10
C VAL A 43 -7.99 3.82 -24.89
N SER A 44 -7.55 4.83 -24.17
CA SER A 44 -6.16 4.97 -23.74
C SER A 44 -6.07 5.07 -22.21
N TYR A 45 -5.06 4.42 -21.67
CA TYR A 45 -4.78 4.42 -20.25
C TYR A 45 -3.49 5.18 -19.95
N GLY A 46 -3.47 5.92 -18.85
CA GLY A 46 -2.26 6.56 -18.34
C GLY A 46 -1.11 5.55 -18.14
N SER A 47 0.12 6.00 -18.30
CA SER A 47 1.31 5.16 -18.07
C SER A 47 1.52 4.86 -16.58
N GLY A 48 2.35 3.86 -16.26
CA GLY A 48 2.79 3.57 -14.89
C GLY A 48 1.74 2.96 -13.96
N ARG A 49 0.58 2.56 -14.45
CA ARG A 49 -0.55 2.00 -13.67
C ARG A 49 -0.29 0.63 -13.02
N LYS A 50 0.94 0.44 -12.59
CA LYS A 50 1.41 -0.69 -11.79
C LYS A 50 1.64 -0.29 -10.33
N ASP A 51 2.03 0.97 -10.09
CA ASP A 51 2.35 1.50 -8.77
C ASP A 51 1.12 2.15 -8.10
N ALA A 52 1.20 2.38 -6.80
CA ALA A 52 0.19 3.16 -6.09
C ALA A 52 0.14 4.61 -6.63
N GLY A 53 -1.07 5.07 -6.93
CA GLY A 53 -1.31 6.37 -7.55
C GLY A 53 -2.68 6.45 -8.19
N THR A 54 -2.97 7.61 -8.80
CA THR A 54 -4.21 7.85 -9.54
C THR A 54 -3.91 7.91 -11.04
N TYR A 55 -4.71 7.23 -11.84
CA TYR A 55 -4.50 7.06 -13.28
C TYR A 55 -5.74 7.41 -14.06
N ASN A 56 -5.54 8.02 -15.23
CA ASN A 56 -6.61 8.40 -16.14
C ASN A 56 -6.92 7.27 -17.14
N VAL A 57 -8.19 7.14 -17.48
CA VAL A 57 -8.70 6.40 -18.62
C VAL A 57 -9.35 7.41 -19.55
N LYS A 58 -8.83 7.58 -20.75
CA LYS A 58 -9.38 8.48 -21.76
C LYS A 58 -10.06 7.68 -22.85
N VAL A 59 -11.28 8.07 -23.17
CA VAL A 59 -12.07 7.54 -24.29
C VAL A 59 -12.17 8.62 -25.35
N THR A 60 -11.81 8.30 -26.57
CA THR A 60 -11.94 9.18 -27.75
C THR A 60 -12.96 8.57 -28.69
N PHE A 61 -14.03 9.30 -28.94
CA PHE A 61 -15.14 8.83 -29.77
C PHE A 61 -14.86 8.97 -31.26
N LYS A 62 -15.49 8.11 -32.06
CA LYS A 62 -15.39 8.07 -33.52
C LYS A 62 -16.71 7.57 -34.15
N GLY A 63 -16.79 7.62 -35.49
CA GLY A 63 -17.99 7.23 -36.23
C GLY A 63 -19.13 8.22 -35.99
N ASN A 64 -20.26 7.73 -35.51
CA ASN A 64 -21.45 8.54 -35.22
C ASN A 64 -21.39 9.27 -33.88
N TYR A 65 -20.27 9.18 -33.17
CA TYR A 65 -20.02 9.83 -31.88
C TYR A 65 -18.80 10.73 -31.99
N THR A 66 -18.75 11.79 -31.19
CA THR A 66 -17.63 12.74 -31.20
C THR A 66 -17.24 13.16 -29.80
N GLY A 67 -16.02 13.68 -29.66
CA GLY A 67 -15.49 14.20 -28.41
C GLY A 67 -14.66 13.19 -27.61
N THR A 68 -14.38 13.53 -26.37
CA THR A 68 -13.61 12.69 -25.45
C THR A 68 -14.23 12.69 -24.06
N MET A 69 -14.06 11.58 -23.35
CA MET A 69 -14.41 11.45 -21.93
C MET A 69 -13.21 10.93 -21.14
N THR A 70 -13.08 11.33 -19.89
CA THR A 70 -12.01 10.86 -19.01
C THR A 70 -12.59 10.39 -17.68
N ALA A 71 -12.17 9.21 -17.25
CA ALA A 71 -12.43 8.68 -15.91
C ALA A 71 -11.10 8.46 -15.18
N LYS A 72 -11.16 8.29 -13.86
CA LYS A 72 -9.98 8.04 -13.02
C LYS A 72 -10.18 6.77 -12.20
N PHE A 73 -9.08 6.04 -11.97
CA PHE A 73 -9.03 4.97 -10.99
C PHE A 73 -7.79 5.13 -10.10
N GLU A 74 -7.86 4.55 -8.91
CA GLU A 74 -6.82 4.62 -7.91
C GLU A 74 -6.23 3.24 -7.66
N ILE A 75 -4.90 3.17 -7.54
CA ILE A 75 -4.19 2.04 -6.95
C ILE A 75 -3.71 2.49 -5.58
N THR A 76 -4.30 1.94 -4.52
CA THR A 76 -3.91 2.25 -3.14
C THR A 76 -2.69 1.45 -2.72
N LYS A 77 -1.95 1.96 -1.73
CA LYS A 77 -0.83 1.23 -1.13
C LYS A 77 -1.31 -0.08 -0.48
N ALA A 78 -0.51 -1.12 -0.60
CA ALA A 78 -0.74 -2.38 0.11
C ALA A 78 -0.24 -2.31 1.55
N SER A 79 -0.77 -3.17 2.41
CA SER A 79 -0.30 -3.32 3.79
C SER A 79 1.00 -4.12 3.85
N GLN A 80 1.92 -3.74 4.74
CA GLN A 80 3.11 -4.52 5.06
C GLN A 80 2.81 -5.51 6.19
N LYS A 81 3.32 -6.74 6.07
CA LYS A 81 3.29 -7.71 7.16
C LYS A 81 4.49 -7.46 8.08
N LEU A 82 4.27 -7.45 9.38
CA LEU A 82 5.32 -7.30 10.39
C LEU A 82 4.97 -8.10 11.63
N LYS A 83 5.89 -8.96 12.07
CA LYS A 83 5.79 -9.70 13.33
C LYS A 83 7.15 -9.73 14.01
N ILE A 84 7.20 -9.48 15.32
CA ILE A 84 8.41 -9.67 16.12
C ILE A 84 8.47 -11.15 16.53
N THR A 85 9.54 -11.85 16.14
CA THR A 85 9.75 -13.28 16.43
C THR A 85 10.80 -13.50 17.52
N ALA A 86 11.65 -12.50 17.81
CA ALA A 86 12.58 -12.45 18.92
C ALA A 86 12.86 -10.99 19.33
N PRO A 87 13.17 -10.69 20.59
CA PRO A 87 13.35 -11.61 21.72
C PRO A 87 12.04 -12.18 22.26
N LYS A 88 12.15 -13.13 23.18
CA LYS A 88 11.03 -13.58 24.03
C LYS A 88 10.58 -12.42 24.94
N LYS A 89 9.37 -12.53 25.51
CA LYS A 89 8.81 -11.52 26.45
C LYS A 89 9.63 -11.28 27.72
N THR A 90 10.60 -12.15 28.01
CA THR A 90 11.49 -12.05 29.18
C THR A 90 12.94 -12.21 28.74
N ILE A 91 13.82 -11.31 29.21
CA ILE A 91 15.26 -11.35 29.00
C ILE A 91 16.00 -11.09 30.32
N LYS A 92 17.23 -11.61 30.47
CA LYS A 92 18.06 -11.42 31.67
C LYS A 92 18.82 -10.10 31.63
N ILE A 93 19.06 -9.48 32.79
CA ILE A 93 19.97 -8.33 32.92
C ILE A 93 21.34 -8.70 32.35
N GLY A 94 22.01 -7.76 31.69
CA GLY A 94 23.31 -7.96 31.07
C GLY A 94 23.26 -8.67 29.71
N SER A 95 22.12 -9.30 29.34
CA SER A 95 22.01 -9.98 28.04
C SER A 95 22.00 -9.00 26.88
N ASN A 96 22.53 -9.48 25.75
CA ASN A 96 22.53 -8.78 24.47
C ASN A 96 21.77 -9.63 23.44
N VAL A 97 20.53 -9.28 23.16
CA VAL A 97 19.60 -10.11 22.42
C VAL A 97 19.28 -9.50 21.06
N LYS A 98 19.45 -10.29 19.98
CA LYS A 98 19.11 -9.86 18.63
C LYS A 98 17.59 -9.79 18.45
N ILE A 99 17.10 -8.67 17.88
CA ILE A 99 15.71 -8.55 17.44
C ILE A 99 15.57 -9.29 16.12
N LYS A 100 14.62 -10.22 16.07
CA LYS A 100 14.22 -10.91 14.84
C LYS A 100 12.79 -10.51 14.49
N ILE A 101 12.54 -10.27 13.21
CA ILE A 101 11.22 -9.95 12.67
C ILE A 101 10.90 -10.86 11.50
N SER A 102 9.62 -11.10 11.28
CA SER A 102 9.08 -11.68 10.05
C SER A 102 8.31 -10.59 9.31
N THR A 103 8.55 -10.46 8.02
CA THR A 103 7.93 -9.45 7.15
C THR A 103 7.80 -9.99 5.74
N ASN A 104 6.94 -9.38 4.92
CA ASN A 104 6.91 -9.64 3.49
C ASN A 104 8.13 -9.00 2.80
N LYS A 105 8.45 -9.47 1.59
CA LYS A 105 9.47 -8.86 0.72
C LYS A 105 9.06 -7.41 0.37
N ASN A 106 10.04 -6.58 -0.03
CA ASN A 106 9.82 -5.20 -0.48
C ASN A 106 9.32 -4.22 0.60
N HIS A 107 9.68 -4.44 1.85
CA HIS A 107 9.41 -3.50 2.94
C HIS A 107 10.33 -2.27 2.91
N GLY A 108 9.90 -1.18 3.54
CA GLY A 108 10.72 0.00 3.78
C GLY A 108 11.76 -0.21 4.89
N LYS A 109 12.47 0.86 5.25
CA LYS A 109 13.47 0.86 6.32
C LYS A 109 12.86 0.39 7.65
N VAL A 110 13.56 -0.52 8.34
CA VAL A 110 13.19 -0.99 9.68
C VAL A 110 13.82 -0.08 10.73
N THR A 111 13.03 0.34 11.70
CA THR A 111 13.51 1.11 12.85
C THR A 111 13.04 0.47 14.16
N TYR A 112 13.83 0.64 15.21
CA TYR A 112 13.60 0.07 16.54
C TYR A 112 13.60 1.18 17.59
N ARG A 113 12.66 1.14 18.53
CA ARG A 113 12.58 2.07 19.66
C ARG A 113 12.20 1.33 20.93
N LEU A 114 12.84 1.67 22.04
CA LEU A 114 12.47 1.23 23.38
C LEU A 114 11.85 2.40 24.17
N SER A 115 10.85 2.11 24.99
CA SER A 115 10.13 3.11 25.78
C SER A 115 10.96 3.67 26.93
N ASN A 116 12.01 2.97 27.39
CA ASN A 116 12.85 3.40 28.51
C ASN A 116 14.31 2.95 28.33
N SER A 117 15.20 3.90 28.05
CA SER A 117 16.63 3.67 27.86
C SER A 117 17.42 3.34 29.13
N LYS A 118 16.85 3.59 30.31
CA LYS A 118 17.44 3.20 31.60
C LYS A 118 17.26 1.70 31.89
N ILE A 119 16.23 1.07 31.34
CA ILE A 119 15.96 -0.36 31.50
C ILE A 119 16.67 -1.18 30.42
N ALA A 120 16.64 -0.72 29.18
CA ALA A 120 17.32 -1.37 28.06
C ALA A 120 17.63 -0.36 26.95
N LYS A 121 18.69 -0.63 26.16
CA LYS A 121 19.08 0.16 24.98
C LYS A 121 18.99 -0.71 23.73
N VAL A 122 18.65 -0.11 22.59
CA VAL A 122 18.67 -0.78 21.29
C VAL A 122 19.71 -0.11 20.38
N LYS A 123 20.57 -0.94 19.79
CA LYS A 123 21.57 -0.52 18.79
C LYS A 123 21.76 -1.64 17.76
N ASN A 124 21.75 -1.29 16.48
CA ASN A 124 21.98 -2.23 15.38
C ASN A 124 21.13 -3.51 15.46
N GLY A 125 19.82 -3.37 15.80
CA GLY A 125 18.90 -4.50 15.89
C GLY A 125 19.16 -5.46 17.07
N LYS A 126 19.94 -5.01 18.07
CA LYS A 126 20.17 -5.77 19.32
C LYS A 126 19.70 -4.96 20.52
N ILE A 127 19.13 -5.64 21.51
CA ILE A 127 18.70 -5.06 22.78
C ILE A 127 19.73 -5.44 23.86
N LYS A 128 20.31 -4.44 24.51
CA LYS A 128 21.12 -4.62 25.72
C LYS A 128 20.26 -4.35 26.94
N ALA A 129 20.01 -5.37 27.75
CA ALA A 129 19.27 -5.26 29.01
C ALA A 129 20.19 -4.68 30.11
N ILE A 130 19.75 -3.62 30.80
CA ILE A 130 20.57 -2.85 31.74
C ILE A 130 20.06 -3.01 33.16
N LYS A 131 18.76 -2.86 33.38
CA LYS A 131 18.15 -2.83 34.71
C LYS A 131 16.83 -3.61 34.71
N LYS A 132 16.50 -4.23 35.85
CA LYS A 132 15.20 -4.90 36.08
C LYS A 132 14.04 -3.94 35.80
N GLY A 133 13.02 -4.41 35.10
CA GLY A 133 11.82 -3.64 34.79
C GLY A 133 11.09 -4.10 33.55
N LYS A 134 10.07 -3.36 33.14
CA LYS A 134 9.33 -3.59 31.89
C LYS A 134 9.65 -2.50 30.90
N VAL A 135 9.86 -2.84 29.66
CA VAL A 135 10.11 -1.92 28.55
C VAL A 135 9.34 -2.34 27.31
N LYS A 136 8.79 -1.40 26.56
CA LYS A 136 8.07 -1.64 25.31
C LYS A 136 9.03 -1.46 24.14
N LEU A 137 9.24 -2.52 23.36
CA LEU A 137 9.91 -2.48 22.07
C LEU A 137 8.88 -2.12 20.99
N THR A 138 9.14 -1.07 20.23
CA THR A 138 8.40 -0.72 19.02
C THR A 138 9.28 -0.96 17.82
N VAL A 139 8.82 -1.80 16.90
CA VAL A 139 9.43 -2.01 15.58
C VAL A 139 8.55 -1.35 14.53
N THR A 140 9.14 -0.54 13.69
CA THR A 140 8.43 0.15 12.60
C THR A 140 9.04 -0.24 11.26
N LEU A 141 8.20 -0.72 10.34
CA LEU A 141 8.50 -0.77 8.92
C LEU A 141 8.02 0.54 8.28
N LYS A 142 8.94 1.37 7.81
CA LYS A 142 8.60 2.61 7.11
C LYS A 142 7.78 2.32 5.86
N GLY A 143 6.85 3.22 5.54
CA GLY A 143 6.11 3.18 4.29
C GLY A 143 7.04 3.38 3.09
N THR A 144 6.61 2.88 1.94
CA THR A 144 7.26 3.07 0.64
C THR A 144 6.28 3.69 -0.35
N LYS A 145 6.68 3.82 -1.61
CA LYS A 145 5.78 4.23 -2.69
C LYS A 145 4.51 3.36 -2.73
N ASN A 146 4.66 2.03 -2.56
CA ASN A 146 3.61 1.05 -2.79
C ASN A 146 3.07 0.37 -1.52
N TYR A 147 3.67 0.63 -0.36
CA TYR A 147 3.28 0.00 0.90
C TYR A 147 3.07 1.04 2.01
N ASN A 148 2.06 0.81 2.83
CA ASN A 148 1.81 1.60 4.03
C ASN A 148 2.86 1.32 5.11
N GLU A 149 3.08 2.27 6.03
CA GLU A 149 3.85 2.03 7.25
C GLU A 149 3.14 0.98 8.12
N ASN A 150 3.92 0.12 8.80
CA ASN A 150 3.40 -0.80 9.81
C ASN A 150 4.25 -0.75 11.08
N LYS A 151 3.59 -0.83 12.23
CA LYS A 151 4.21 -0.82 13.57
C LYS A 151 3.71 -2.00 14.40
N VAL A 152 4.64 -2.65 15.11
CA VAL A 152 4.32 -3.69 16.07
C VAL A 152 5.06 -3.42 17.37
N THR A 153 4.42 -3.67 18.50
CA THR A 153 5.01 -3.50 19.82
C THR A 153 5.08 -4.83 20.57
N LEU A 154 6.14 -4.97 21.36
CA LEU A 154 6.34 -6.11 22.28
C LEU A 154 6.75 -5.57 23.66
N THR A 155 6.01 -5.93 24.70
CA THR A 155 6.43 -5.65 26.08
C THR A 155 7.41 -6.71 26.53
N ILE A 156 8.60 -6.26 26.97
CA ILE A 156 9.70 -7.11 27.41
C ILE A 156 9.90 -6.87 28.91
N LYS A 157 9.96 -7.95 29.68
CA LYS A 157 10.34 -7.95 31.10
C LYS A 157 11.82 -8.26 31.21
N VAL A 158 12.58 -7.37 31.83
CA VAL A 158 13.98 -7.59 32.20
C VAL A 158 14.04 -8.09 33.65
N LYS A 159 14.64 -9.23 33.86
CA LYS A 159 14.82 -9.88 35.19
C LYS A 159 16.28 -9.96 35.57
#